data_fc588e84ed3c10ddc49f4e1b8d5dc6d7
#
_entry.id   fc588e84ed3c10ddc49f4e1b8d5dc6d7
#
_cell.length_a   1.000
_cell.length_b   1.000
_cell.length_c   1.000
_cell.angle_alpha   90.00
_cell.angle_beta   90.00
_cell.angle_gamma   90.00
#
_symmetry.space_group_name_H-M   'P 1'
#
loop_
_entity.id
_entity.type
_entity.pdbx_description
1 polymer ?
#
loop_
_entity_poly.entity_id
_entity_poly.type
_entity_poly.pdbx_seq_one_letter_code
_entity_poly.pdbx_strand_id
1 'polypeptide(L)'
;MTPRRKRMVTVVAILAGVGIATAFALQAFQKNLLYYYSPTQIHAGEAPSSRTFRVGGLVETGSVKRAPGSLEVRFTLTDYANTVGVSYTGVLPDLFREGQGIIARGKLANDGMFVAEEVLAKHDENYMPPEVKDSLKPHADAAQAMNQDGT
;
A
#
# COMPACT_ATOMS: atom_id res chain seq x y z
N MET A 1 -50.32 25.41 8.31
CA MET A 1 -49.00 25.82 7.73
C MET A 1 -49.25 26.71 6.52
N THR A 2 -48.65 27.87 6.48
CA THR A 2 -48.72 28.78 5.32
C THR A 2 -47.94 28.17 4.14
N PRO A 3 -48.34 28.42 2.88
CA PRO A 3 -47.71 27.85 1.70
C PRO A 3 -46.20 28.18 1.62
N ARG A 4 -45.80 29.33 2.14
CA ARG A 4 -44.38 29.72 2.24
C ARG A 4 -43.57 28.82 3.20
N ARG A 5 -44.18 28.46 4.34
CA ARG A 5 -43.53 27.57 5.33
C ARG A 5 -43.38 26.14 4.80
N LYS A 6 -44.37 25.63 4.06
CA LYS A 6 -44.29 24.32 3.41
C LYS A 6 -43.13 24.28 2.40
N ARG A 7 -43.00 25.27 1.55
CA ARG A 7 -41.89 25.36 0.57
C ARG A 7 -40.53 25.42 1.28
N MET A 8 -40.40 26.20 2.34
CA MET A 8 -39.16 26.32 3.10
C MET A 8 -38.78 24.99 3.76
N VAL A 9 -39.73 24.28 4.37
CA VAL A 9 -39.52 22.97 4.97
C VAL A 9 -39.08 21.95 3.90
N THR A 10 -39.74 21.96 2.73
CA THR A 10 -39.38 21.06 1.64
C THR A 10 -37.94 21.32 1.15
N VAL A 11 -37.55 22.58 0.96
CA VAL A 11 -36.18 22.93 0.54
C VAL A 11 -35.18 22.50 1.58
N VAL A 12 -35.42 22.76 2.86
CA VAL A 12 -34.53 22.34 3.96
C VAL A 12 -34.41 20.81 4.01
N ALA A 13 -35.52 20.07 3.84
CA ALA A 13 -35.53 18.61 3.83
C ALA A 13 -34.74 18.05 2.66
N ILE A 14 -34.84 18.63 1.47
CA ILE A 14 -34.05 18.24 0.29
C ILE A 14 -32.53 18.49 0.53
N LEU A 15 -32.21 19.68 1.04
CA LEU A 15 -30.80 20.01 1.33
C LEU A 15 -30.20 19.09 2.40
N ALA A 16 -30.95 18.78 3.45
CA ALA A 16 -30.56 17.83 4.47
C ALA A 16 -30.35 16.41 3.88
N GLY A 17 -31.29 15.96 3.05
CA GLY A 17 -31.18 14.66 2.37
C GLY A 17 -29.96 14.56 1.44
N VAL A 18 -29.70 15.59 0.65
CA VAL A 18 -28.50 15.66 -0.21
C VAL A 18 -27.22 15.69 0.64
N GLY A 19 -27.20 16.46 1.72
CA GLY A 19 -26.03 16.52 2.63
C GLY A 19 -25.74 15.17 3.26
N ILE A 20 -26.75 14.45 3.74
CA ILE A 20 -26.58 13.10 4.31
C ILE A 20 -26.11 12.11 3.25
N ALA A 21 -26.72 12.11 2.06
CA ALA A 21 -26.33 11.23 0.95
C ALA A 21 -24.86 11.48 0.53
N THR A 22 -24.45 12.75 0.44
CA THR A 22 -23.07 13.12 0.13
C THR A 22 -22.10 12.65 1.22
N ALA A 23 -22.45 12.80 2.49
CA ALA A 23 -21.62 12.32 3.61
C ALA A 23 -21.44 10.80 3.56
N PHE A 24 -22.50 10.03 3.29
CA PHE A 24 -22.41 8.58 3.12
C PHE A 24 -21.58 8.18 1.90
N ALA A 25 -21.72 8.88 0.78
CA ALA A 25 -20.92 8.64 -0.42
C ALA A 25 -19.44 8.89 -0.14
N LEU A 26 -19.08 10.02 0.46
CA LEU A 26 -17.68 10.32 0.85
C LEU A 26 -17.13 9.29 1.81
N GLN A 27 -17.90 8.85 2.79
CA GLN A 27 -17.49 7.81 3.73
C GLN A 27 -17.28 6.45 3.04
N ALA A 28 -18.12 6.09 2.08
CA ALA A 28 -17.96 4.88 1.28
C ALA A 28 -16.70 4.94 0.40
N PHE A 29 -16.42 6.07 -0.22
CA PHE A 29 -15.20 6.29 -0.99
C PHE A 29 -13.95 6.17 -0.13
N GLN A 30 -13.93 6.76 1.06
CA GLN A 30 -12.78 6.66 1.97
C GLN A 30 -12.49 5.22 2.43
N LYS A 31 -13.50 4.39 2.59
CA LYS A 31 -13.32 2.97 2.96
C LYS A 31 -12.72 2.12 1.85
N ASN A 32 -12.90 2.53 0.58
CA ASN A 32 -12.43 1.78 -0.58
C ASN A 32 -11.06 2.25 -1.12
N LEU A 33 -10.52 3.35 -0.60
CA LEU A 33 -9.16 3.77 -0.93
C LEU A 33 -8.16 2.85 -0.23
N LEU A 34 -7.58 1.94 -0.97
CA LEU A 34 -6.44 1.16 -0.52
C LEU A 34 -5.21 2.08 -0.51
N TYR A 35 -4.88 2.57 0.67
CA TYR A 35 -3.69 3.38 0.87
C TYR A 35 -2.43 2.56 0.58
N TYR A 36 -1.48 3.21 -0.06
CA TYR A 36 -0.16 2.69 -0.34
C TYR A 36 0.84 3.20 0.70
N TYR A 37 1.68 2.30 1.20
CA TYR A 37 2.74 2.62 2.15
C TYR A 37 4.07 2.03 1.68
N SER A 38 5.16 2.73 1.94
CA SER A 38 6.50 2.20 1.77
C SER A 38 6.98 1.48 3.05
N PRO A 39 8.03 0.65 2.97
CA PRO A 39 8.66 0.08 4.15
C PRO A 39 9.05 1.12 5.21
N THR A 40 9.57 2.26 4.79
CA THR A 40 9.90 3.38 5.69
C THR A 40 8.68 3.91 6.44
N GLN A 41 7.55 4.10 5.77
CA GLN A 41 6.32 4.57 6.40
C GLN A 41 5.73 3.53 7.38
N ILE A 42 5.87 2.24 7.09
CA ILE A 42 5.48 1.17 8.00
C ILE A 42 6.33 1.21 9.28
N HIS A 43 7.64 1.38 9.14
CA HIS A 43 8.54 1.54 10.29
C HIS A 43 8.27 2.80 11.10
N ALA A 44 7.85 3.89 10.46
CA ALA A 44 7.44 5.13 11.12
C ALA A 44 6.10 5.01 11.87
N GLY A 45 5.39 3.89 11.75
CA GLY A 45 4.09 3.66 12.38
C GLY A 45 2.92 4.38 11.70
N GLU A 46 3.10 4.84 10.46
CA GLU A 46 2.05 5.52 9.69
C GLU A 46 1.01 4.55 9.12
N ALA A 47 1.39 3.27 8.95
CA ALA A 47 0.50 2.25 8.41
C ALA A 47 -0.49 1.73 9.47
N PRO A 48 -1.78 1.56 9.11
CA PRO A 48 -2.77 1.04 10.03
C PRO A 48 -2.55 -0.45 10.31
N SER A 49 -2.55 -0.83 11.59
CA SER A 49 -2.40 -2.24 12.01
C SER A 49 -3.66 -3.10 11.84
N SER A 50 -4.83 -2.48 11.69
CA SER A 50 -6.12 -3.20 11.66
C SER A 50 -6.80 -3.24 10.30
N ARG A 51 -6.28 -2.54 9.29
CA ARG A 51 -6.87 -2.41 7.96
C ARG A 51 -5.99 -3.00 6.89
N THR A 52 -6.60 -3.49 5.82
CA THR A 52 -5.89 -3.88 4.60
C THR A 52 -5.36 -2.64 3.88
N PHE A 53 -4.10 -2.67 3.49
CA PHE A 53 -3.45 -1.62 2.71
C PHE A 53 -2.49 -2.26 1.69
N ARG A 54 -1.86 -1.43 0.87
CA ARG A 54 -0.84 -1.86 -0.08
C ARG A 54 0.54 -1.44 0.40
N VAL A 55 1.48 -2.36 0.33
CA VAL A 55 2.89 -2.07 0.52
C VAL A 55 3.62 -2.31 -0.80
N GLY A 56 4.47 -1.40 -1.17
CA GLY A 56 5.31 -1.56 -2.33
C GLY A 56 6.77 -1.35 -1.99
N GLY A 57 7.61 -2.07 -2.69
CA GLY A 57 9.06 -2.02 -2.53
C GLY A 57 9.73 -2.94 -3.52
N LEU A 58 11.05 -2.98 -3.44
CA LEU A 58 11.85 -3.95 -4.17
C LEU A 58 11.97 -5.24 -3.35
N VAL A 59 11.86 -6.39 -4.02
CA VAL A 59 12.15 -7.67 -3.39
C VAL A 59 13.65 -7.77 -3.15
N GLU A 60 14.05 -7.85 -1.90
CA GLU A 60 15.46 -7.95 -1.53
C GLU A 60 16.08 -9.26 -2.07
N THR A 61 17.24 -9.16 -2.71
CA THR A 61 17.93 -10.31 -3.28
C THR A 61 18.37 -11.28 -2.18
N GLY A 62 18.08 -12.58 -2.36
CA GLY A 62 18.39 -13.62 -1.39
C GLY A 62 17.40 -13.71 -0.22
N SER A 63 16.31 -12.91 -0.23
CA SER A 63 15.33 -12.91 0.86
C SER A 63 14.18 -13.91 0.66
N VAL A 64 13.98 -14.40 -0.57
CA VAL A 64 12.86 -15.29 -0.88
C VAL A 64 13.09 -16.68 -0.31
N LYS A 65 12.22 -17.08 0.61
CA LYS A 65 12.23 -18.39 1.26
C LYS A 65 10.91 -19.08 1.06
N ARG A 66 10.96 -20.33 0.64
CA ARG A 66 9.77 -21.18 0.47
C ARG A 66 9.79 -22.28 1.53
N ALA A 67 8.69 -22.45 2.24
CA ALA A 67 8.54 -23.56 3.18
C ALA A 67 8.36 -24.88 2.40
N PRO A 68 9.13 -25.95 2.68
CA PRO A 68 8.97 -27.23 2.03
C PRO A 68 7.58 -27.80 2.25
N GLY A 69 6.90 -28.21 1.16
CA GLY A 69 5.55 -28.79 1.23
C GLY A 69 4.42 -27.79 1.52
N SER A 70 4.70 -26.48 1.51
CA SER A 70 3.73 -25.41 1.73
C SER A 70 3.73 -24.43 0.55
N LEU A 71 2.60 -23.76 0.34
CA LEU A 71 2.48 -22.63 -0.57
C LEU A 71 2.91 -21.31 0.08
N GLU A 72 3.37 -21.36 1.32
CA GLU A 72 3.86 -20.18 2.03
C GLU A 72 5.22 -19.76 1.49
N VAL A 73 5.29 -18.50 1.07
CA VAL A 73 6.51 -17.85 0.62
C VAL A 73 6.75 -16.63 1.51
N ARG A 74 7.96 -16.50 2.01
CA ARG A 74 8.41 -15.32 2.76
C ARG A 74 9.49 -14.61 1.99
N PHE A 75 9.42 -13.29 1.97
CA PHE A 75 10.41 -12.44 1.33
C PHE A 75 10.44 -11.07 2.01
N THR A 76 11.46 -10.31 1.74
CA THR A 76 11.63 -8.96 2.28
C THR A 76 11.44 -7.92 1.20
N LEU A 77 10.64 -6.90 1.48
CA LEU A 77 10.53 -5.70 0.65
C LEU A 77 11.39 -4.59 1.24
N THR A 78 12.08 -3.87 0.39
CA THR A 78 12.93 -2.74 0.77
C THR A 78 12.64 -1.51 -0.09
N ASP A 79 12.80 -0.33 0.50
CA ASP A 79 12.87 0.96 -0.18
C ASP A 79 14.27 1.58 -0.08
N TYR A 80 15.30 0.73 0.15
CA TYR A 80 16.70 1.03 0.43
C TYR A 80 16.97 1.64 1.80
N ALA A 81 16.00 2.26 2.46
CA ALA A 81 16.15 2.82 3.81
C ALA A 81 15.71 1.83 4.87
N ASN A 82 14.59 1.19 4.65
CA ASN A 82 14.00 0.23 5.57
C ASN A 82 13.52 -1.02 4.84
N THR A 83 13.25 -2.06 5.62
CA THR A 83 12.76 -3.34 5.12
C THR A 83 11.51 -3.75 5.86
N VAL A 84 10.64 -4.51 5.19
CA VAL A 84 9.49 -5.16 5.80
C VAL A 84 9.40 -6.59 5.35
N GLY A 85 9.29 -7.53 6.30
CA GLY A 85 9.06 -8.94 6.01
C GLY A 85 7.65 -9.17 5.52
N VAL A 86 7.50 -9.91 4.42
CA VAL A 86 6.20 -10.26 3.83
C VAL A 86 6.03 -11.77 3.86
N SER A 87 4.89 -12.23 4.32
CA SER A 87 4.44 -13.62 4.23
C SER A 87 3.26 -13.70 3.27
N TYR A 88 3.34 -14.56 2.29
CA TYR A 88 2.30 -14.80 1.29
C TYR A 88 2.04 -16.29 1.16
N THR A 89 0.77 -16.68 1.19
CA THR A 89 0.35 -18.08 0.96
C THR A 89 -0.44 -18.16 -0.32
N GLY A 90 0.14 -18.79 -1.34
CA GLY A 90 -0.47 -18.94 -2.63
C GLY A 90 0.54 -19.07 -3.76
N VAL A 91 0.06 -18.97 -4.99
CA VAL A 91 0.88 -18.98 -6.19
C VAL A 91 1.36 -17.57 -6.49
N LEU A 92 2.68 -17.37 -6.50
CA LEU A 92 3.26 -16.10 -6.91
C LEU A 92 3.06 -15.86 -8.41
N PRO A 93 2.91 -14.58 -8.84
CA PRO A 93 2.90 -14.25 -10.26
C PRO A 93 4.15 -14.77 -10.98
N ASP A 94 4.02 -15.15 -12.24
CA ASP A 94 5.14 -15.64 -13.07
C ASP A 94 6.29 -14.63 -13.17
N LEU A 95 5.99 -13.36 -12.99
CA LEU A 95 6.93 -12.23 -13.09
C LEU A 95 7.56 -11.86 -11.74
N PHE A 96 7.19 -12.55 -10.66
CA PHE A 96 7.80 -12.31 -9.36
C PHE A 96 9.26 -12.76 -9.36
N ARG A 97 10.18 -11.82 -9.14
CA ARG A 97 11.63 -12.08 -9.04
C ARG A 97 12.24 -11.21 -7.96
N GLU A 98 13.36 -11.66 -7.43
CA GLU A 98 14.23 -10.87 -6.55
C GLU A 98 14.79 -9.65 -7.31
N GLY A 99 14.92 -8.53 -6.62
CA GLY A 99 15.36 -7.26 -7.20
C GLY A 99 14.30 -6.51 -8.01
N GLN A 100 13.09 -7.03 -8.10
CA GLN A 100 11.99 -6.41 -8.83
C GLN A 100 11.05 -5.64 -7.91
N GLY A 101 10.51 -4.51 -8.41
CA GLY A 101 9.45 -3.76 -7.73
C GLY A 101 8.12 -4.51 -7.78
N ILE A 102 7.53 -4.72 -6.63
CA ILE A 102 6.21 -5.33 -6.49
C ILE A 102 5.31 -4.51 -5.58
N ILE A 103 4.02 -4.78 -5.66
CA ILE A 103 3.01 -4.29 -4.72
C ILE A 103 2.34 -5.49 -4.09
N ALA A 104 2.35 -5.56 -2.77
CA ALA A 104 1.62 -6.54 -1.99
C ALA A 104 0.43 -5.88 -1.30
N ARG A 105 -0.72 -6.52 -1.31
CA ARG A 105 -1.93 -6.11 -0.58
C ARG A 105 -2.15 -7.04 0.58
N GLY A 106 -2.41 -6.51 1.76
CA GLY A 106 -2.63 -7.32 2.96
C GLY A 106 -2.73 -6.50 4.22
N LYS A 107 -2.36 -7.09 5.33
CA LYS A 107 -2.40 -6.49 6.67
C LYS A 107 -1.07 -6.64 7.38
N LEU A 108 -0.76 -5.66 8.21
CA LEU A 108 0.36 -5.77 9.14
C LEU A 108 -0.05 -6.58 10.37
N ALA A 109 0.68 -7.65 10.66
CA ALA A 109 0.51 -8.43 11.87
C ALA A 109 1.18 -7.75 13.08
N ASN A 110 0.82 -8.18 14.28
CA ASN A 110 1.33 -7.59 15.52
C ASN A 110 2.84 -7.79 15.74
N ASP A 111 3.44 -8.75 15.04
CA ASP A 111 4.88 -9.03 15.05
C ASP A 111 5.68 -8.20 14.05
N GLY A 112 5.02 -7.28 13.32
CA GLY A 112 5.63 -6.45 12.29
C GLY A 112 5.76 -7.12 10.91
N MET A 113 5.32 -8.36 10.77
CA MET A 113 5.25 -9.07 9.49
C MET A 113 4.03 -8.62 8.69
N PHE A 114 4.22 -8.34 7.42
CA PHE A 114 3.12 -8.05 6.52
C PHE A 114 2.56 -9.33 5.92
N VAL A 115 1.31 -9.66 6.26
CA VAL A 115 0.60 -10.83 5.72
C VAL A 115 -0.11 -10.42 4.44
N ALA A 116 0.45 -10.81 3.30
CA ALA A 116 -0.09 -10.50 1.99
C ALA A 116 -1.23 -11.46 1.62
N GLU A 117 -2.32 -10.89 1.13
CA GLU A 117 -3.46 -11.58 0.51
C GLU A 117 -3.28 -11.69 -1.01
N GLU A 118 -2.57 -10.73 -1.60
CA GLU A 118 -2.33 -10.62 -3.03
C GLU A 118 -0.96 -10.00 -3.28
N VAL A 119 -0.25 -10.51 -4.29
CA VAL A 119 1.03 -9.98 -4.76
C VAL A 119 0.90 -9.65 -6.24
N LEU A 120 1.23 -8.43 -6.61
CA LEU A 120 1.17 -7.92 -7.97
C LEU A 120 2.59 -7.61 -8.46
N ALA A 121 3.01 -8.28 -9.51
CA ALA A 121 4.23 -7.97 -10.25
C ALA A 121 3.85 -7.57 -11.68
N LYS A 122 4.48 -6.51 -12.23
CA LYS A 122 4.19 -6.05 -13.59
C LYS A 122 5.18 -6.55 -14.62
N HIS A 123 4.74 -6.56 -15.87
CA HIS A 123 5.31 -7.25 -17.02
C HIS A 123 6.65 -6.70 -17.54
N ASP A 124 7.14 -5.56 -17.06
CA ASP A 124 8.39 -4.95 -17.53
C ASP A 124 9.55 -5.26 -16.58
N GLU A 125 10.61 -5.86 -17.08
CA GLU A 125 11.86 -6.09 -16.33
C GLU A 125 12.45 -4.76 -15.78
N ASN A 126 12.10 -3.63 -16.40
CA ASN A 126 12.46 -2.28 -15.97
C ASN A 126 11.27 -1.47 -15.41
N TYR A 127 10.10 -2.08 -15.27
CA TYR A 127 8.94 -1.37 -14.74
C TYR A 127 8.95 -1.33 -13.22
N MET A 128 9.22 -0.15 -12.72
CA MET A 128 9.00 0.19 -11.33
C MET A 128 7.66 0.92 -11.20
N PRO A 129 6.70 0.41 -10.41
CA PRO A 129 5.46 1.14 -10.17
C PRO A 129 5.75 2.59 -9.77
N PRO A 130 4.97 3.58 -10.24
CA PRO A 130 5.21 5.00 -9.92
C PRO A 130 5.31 5.24 -8.43
N GLU A 131 4.49 4.56 -7.65
CA GLU A 131 4.44 4.64 -6.19
C GLU A 131 5.75 4.15 -5.53
N VAL A 132 6.33 3.07 -6.08
CA VAL A 132 7.61 2.53 -5.61
C VAL A 132 8.75 3.45 -6.04
N LYS A 133 8.72 3.95 -7.27
CA LYS A 133 9.72 4.89 -7.79
C LYS A 133 9.79 6.17 -6.98
N ASP A 134 8.65 6.70 -6.59
CA ASP A 134 8.57 7.94 -5.81
C ASP A 134 9.06 7.74 -4.37
N SER A 135 8.85 6.56 -3.79
CA SER A 135 9.37 6.23 -2.47
C SER A 135 10.89 5.99 -2.44
N LEU A 136 11.47 5.60 -3.56
CA LEU A 136 12.91 5.31 -3.68
C LEU A 136 13.76 6.55 -4.01
N LYS A 137 13.18 7.58 -4.63
CA LYS A 137 13.91 8.80 -5.01
C LYS A 137 14.70 9.46 -3.88
N PRO A 138 14.14 9.66 -2.68
CA PRO A 138 14.86 10.33 -1.59
C PRO A 138 16.10 9.58 -1.11
N HIS A 139 16.16 8.27 -1.32
CA HIS A 139 17.19 7.40 -0.79
C HIS A 139 18.26 7.02 -1.84
N ALA A 140 17.86 7.01 -3.11
CA ALA A 140 18.80 6.77 -4.22
C ALA A 140 19.84 7.90 -4.36
N ASP A 141 19.39 9.14 -4.16
CA ASP A 141 20.28 10.30 -4.21
C ASP A 141 21.27 10.31 -3.04
N ALA A 142 20.87 9.84 -1.86
CA ALA A 142 21.75 9.71 -0.70
C ALA A 142 22.81 8.62 -0.90
N ALA A 143 22.45 7.50 -1.54
CA ALA A 143 23.39 6.40 -1.83
C ALA A 143 24.43 6.80 -2.89
N GLN A 144 24.07 7.64 -3.86
CA GLN A 144 25.00 8.16 -4.87
C GLN A 144 25.95 9.21 -4.30
N ALA A 145 25.50 10.03 -3.36
CA ALA A 145 26.35 11.03 -2.69
C ALA A 145 27.45 10.38 -1.85
N MET A 146 27.18 9.25 -1.20
CA MET A 146 28.18 8.50 -0.42
C MET A 146 29.27 7.85 -1.28
N ASN A 147 28.98 7.58 -2.56
CA ASN A 147 29.95 6.92 -3.45
C ASN A 147 30.89 7.91 -4.16
N GLN A 148 30.66 9.21 -4.06
CA GLN A 148 31.51 10.26 -4.68
C GLN A 148 32.57 10.82 -3.73
N ASP A 149 32.43 10.62 -2.42
CA ASP A 149 33.42 11.09 -1.42
C ASP A 149 34.52 10.06 -1.09
N GLY A 150 34.60 8.95 -1.83
CA GLY A 150 35.54 7.84 -1.60
C GLY A 150 36.74 7.79 -2.54
N THR A 151 37.13 8.89 -3.22
CA THR A 151 38.37 8.96 -4.02
C THR A 151 39.28 10.04 -3.52
#